data_46e3174de798bb5970c5ca2ec57b2e40
#
_entry.id   46e3174de798bb5970c5ca2ec57b2e40
#
_cell.length_a   1.000
_cell.length_b   1.000
_cell.length_c   1.000
_cell.angle_alpha   90.00
_cell.angle_beta   90.00
_cell.angle_gamma   90.00
#
_symmetry.space_group_name_H-M   'P 1'
#
loop_
_entity.id
_entity.type
_entity.pdbx_description
1 polymer ?
#
loop_
_entity_poly.entity_id
_entity_poly.type
_entity_poly.pdbx_seq_one_letter_code
_entity_poly.pdbx_strand_id
1 'polypeptide(L)'
;DPEMSRGLGDVYKRQVVSLINTITGMKIDINPQKFVLANKTGGMSGPAIHPVAVRMVYQTAQAVRLPIVGMGGIMNAEDAIEMILAGATAVSVGTANFTNPHVTEEIVAGIRDYMERYQVADIRDLVGAVHE
;
A
#
# COMPACT_ATOMS: atom_id res chain seq x y z
N ASP A 1 8.51 -13.79 8.85
CA ASP A 1 7.56 -12.90 8.19
C ASP A 1 6.40 -13.67 7.60
N PRO A 2 5.16 -13.32 7.97
CA PRO A 2 4.00 -14.02 7.44
C PRO A 2 3.93 -14.07 5.91
N GLU A 3 4.32 -13.03 5.22
CA GLU A 3 4.30 -13.01 3.76
C GLU A 3 5.29 -14.00 3.17
N MET A 4 6.47 -14.09 3.75
CA MET A 4 7.49 -15.02 3.28
C MET A 4 7.09 -16.47 3.56
N SER A 5 6.56 -16.75 4.75
CA SER A 5 6.16 -18.09 5.11
C SER A 5 4.94 -18.57 4.33
N ARG A 6 4.19 -17.68 3.72
CA ARG A 6 3.00 -17.98 2.95
C ARG A 6 3.26 -18.23 1.47
N GLY A 7 4.50 -18.10 1.02
CA GLY A 7 4.81 -18.18 -0.41
C GLY A 7 4.25 -19.41 -1.09
N LEU A 8 4.43 -20.59 -0.51
CA LEU A 8 3.87 -21.83 -1.07
C LEU A 8 2.34 -21.86 -0.98
N GLY A 9 1.79 -21.35 0.12
CA GLY A 9 0.34 -21.26 0.28
C GLY A 9 -0.29 -20.35 -0.77
N ASP A 10 0.37 -19.23 -1.06
CA ASP A 10 -0.11 -18.28 -2.06
C ASP A 10 -0.12 -18.89 -3.45
N VAL A 11 0.89 -19.69 -3.79
CA VAL A 11 0.97 -20.35 -5.09
C VAL A 11 -0.16 -21.39 -5.27
N TYR A 12 -0.50 -22.15 -4.24
CA TYR A 12 -1.40 -23.28 -4.37
C TYR A 12 -2.81 -23.05 -3.83
N LYS A 13 -2.99 -22.14 -2.87
CA LYS A 13 -4.26 -22.01 -2.16
C LYS A 13 -4.85 -20.61 -2.21
N ARG A 14 -4.05 -19.60 -2.44
CA ARG A 14 -4.50 -18.21 -2.38
C ARG A 14 -4.80 -17.68 -3.76
N GLN A 15 -5.79 -16.82 -3.81
CA GLN A 15 -6.21 -16.18 -5.05
C GLN A 15 -5.72 -14.73 -5.15
N VAL A 16 -5.41 -14.10 -4.01
CA VAL A 16 -4.99 -12.70 -3.93
C VAL A 16 -3.97 -12.55 -2.81
N VAL A 17 -3.01 -11.69 -3.01
CA VAL A 17 -2.02 -11.32 -1.99
C VAL A 17 -2.25 -9.86 -1.63
N SER A 18 -2.27 -9.55 -0.34
CA SER A 18 -2.35 -8.14 0.10
C SER A 18 -1.13 -7.79 0.94
N LEU A 19 -0.57 -6.61 0.70
CA LEU A 19 0.57 -6.07 1.44
C LEU A 19 0.58 -4.55 1.35
N ILE A 20 1.11 -3.84 2.35
CA ILE A 20 1.86 -4.35 3.50
C ILE A 20 1.08 -4.10 4.78
N ASN A 21 1.47 -4.80 5.84
CA ASN A 21 0.99 -4.49 7.18
C ASN A 21 1.77 -3.31 7.74
N THR A 22 1.37 -2.80 8.90
CA THR A 22 2.10 -1.74 9.58
C THR A 22 3.52 -2.18 9.90
N ILE A 23 4.43 -1.19 9.96
CA ILE A 23 5.83 -1.43 10.28
C ILE A 23 6.01 -1.20 11.78
N THR A 24 6.69 -2.10 12.46
CA THR A 24 6.90 -2.01 13.91
C THR A 24 7.79 -0.82 14.26
N GLY A 25 7.29 0.03 15.15
CA GLY A 25 8.00 1.19 15.66
C GLY A 25 7.90 1.30 17.17
N MET A 26 8.51 2.34 17.71
CA MET A 26 8.53 2.61 19.15
C MET A 26 8.48 4.12 19.38
N LYS A 27 7.83 4.52 20.46
CA LYS A 27 7.82 5.92 20.91
C LYS A 27 8.16 5.98 22.37
N ILE A 28 9.09 6.87 22.73
CA ILE A 28 9.48 7.13 24.10
C ILE A 28 9.12 8.56 24.46
N ASP A 29 8.45 8.74 25.60
CA ASP A 29 8.22 10.07 26.16
C ASP A 29 9.45 10.42 26.99
N ILE A 30 10.16 11.45 26.57
CA ILE A 30 11.45 11.82 27.18
C ILE A 30 11.30 12.47 28.55
N ASN A 31 10.14 13.00 28.89
CA ASN A 31 9.93 13.69 30.16
C ASN A 31 9.83 12.70 31.32
N PRO A 32 8.86 11.77 31.35
CA PRO A 32 8.87 10.72 32.37
C PRO A 32 9.83 9.59 32.06
N GLN A 33 10.49 9.59 30.88
CA GLN A 33 11.42 8.56 30.44
C GLN A 33 10.76 7.19 30.39
N LYS A 34 9.57 7.14 29.78
CA LYS A 34 8.75 5.93 29.69
C LYS A 34 8.30 5.65 28.25
N PHE A 35 8.01 4.39 27.98
CA PHE A 35 7.37 4.03 26.72
C PHE A 35 5.98 4.63 26.64
N VAL A 36 5.65 5.19 25.49
CA VAL A 36 4.30 5.73 25.24
C VAL A 36 3.29 4.61 25.10
N LEU A 37 3.70 3.53 24.42
CA LEU A 37 2.82 2.38 24.17
C LEU A 37 2.98 1.33 25.28
N ALA A 38 1.86 0.77 25.74
CA ALA A 38 1.86 -0.24 26.79
C ALA A 38 2.72 -1.47 26.44
N ASN A 39 2.70 -1.86 25.17
CA ASN A 39 3.48 -3.00 24.68
C ASN A 39 4.88 -2.60 24.20
N LYS A 40 5.33 -1.40 24.47
CA LYS A 40 6.62 -0.83 24.08
C LYS A 40 6.72 -0.54 22.59
N THR A 41 6.26 -1.44 21.74
CA THR A 41 6.25 -1.27 20.28
C THR A 41 4.83 -1.24 19.75
N GLY A 42 4.67 -0.74 18.55
CA GLY A 42 3.39 -0.70 17.86
C GLY A 42 3.56 -0.53 16.36
N GLY A 43 2.47 -0.68 15.64
CA GLY A 43 2.49 -0.55 14.19
C GLY A 43 2.55 0.92 13.78
N MET A 44 3.45 1.22 12.86
CA MET A 44 3.53 2.53 12.21
C MET A 44 2.82 2.45 10.86
N SER A 45 1.89 3.39 10.64
CA SER A 45 1.18 3.54 9.37
C SER A 45 1.32 4.99 8.90
N GLY A 46 0.65 5.32 7.80
CA GLY A 46 0.64 6.69 7.28
C GLY A 46 1.68 6.91 6.18
N PRO A 47 1.83 8.15 5.70
CA PRO A 47 2.62 8.42 4.50
C PRO A 47 4.09 8.05 4.61
N ALA A 48 4.64 7.98 5.83
CA ALA A 48 6.05 7.63 6.02
C ALA A 48 6.38 6.20 5.54
N ILE A 49 5.43 5.27 5.59
CA ILE A 49 5.67 3.89 5.16
C ILE A 49 5.40 3.68 3.66
N HIS A 50 4.81 4.66 2.98
CA HIS A 50 4.39 4.48 1.58
C HIS A 50 5.53 4.05 0.64
N PRO A 51 6.73 4.66 0.66
CA PRO A 51 7.80 4.22 -0.22
C PRO A 51 8.23 2.77 0.02
N VAL A 52 8.18 2.31 1.27
CA VAL A 52 8.47 0.92 1.60
C VAL A 52 7.40 0.00 1.02
N ALA A 53 6.13 0.40 1.16
CA ALA A 53 5.01 -0.36 0.63
C ALA A 53 5.09 -0.49 -0.90
N VAL A 54 5.40 0.60 -1.59
CA VAL A 54 5.55 0.61 -3.05
C VAL A 54 6.63 -0.36 -3.49
N ARG A 55 7.79 -0.32 -2.84
CA ARG A 55 8.89 -1.24 -3.15
C ARG A 55 8.48 -2.69 -2.93
N MET A 56 7.82 -2.98 -1.82
CA MET A 56 7.41 -4.36 -1.51
C MET A 56 6.36 -4.87 -2.49
N VAL A 57 5.42 -4.02 -2.90
CA VAL A 57 4.46 -4.38 -3.94
C VAL A 57 5.17 -4.68 -5.26
N TYR A 58 6.11 -3.83 -5.63
CA TYR A 58 6.89 -4.02 -6.86
C TYR A 58 7.63 -5.36 -6.84
N GLN A 59 8.35 -5.65 -5.76
CA GLN A 59 9.10 -6.89 -5.63
C GLN A 59 8.19 -8.12 -5.63
N THR A 60 7.05 -8.04 -4.96
CA THR A 60 6.08 -9.12 -4.94
C THR A 60 5.49 -9.37 -6.33
N ALA A 61 5.19 -8.29 -7.07
CA ALA A 61 4.66 -8.41 -8.43
C ALA A 61 5.65 -9.10 -9.37
N GLN A 62 6.96 -8.96 -9.12
CA GLN A 62 7.98 -9.67 -9.89
C GLN A 62 8.06 -11.15 -9.53
N ALA A 63 7.65 -11.52 -8.31
CA ALA A 63 7.82 -12.87 -7.78
C ALA A 63 6.59 -13.76 -7.96
N VAL A 64 5.38 -13.19 -7.99
CA VAL A 64 4.14 -13.95 -8.08
C VAL A 64 3.25 -13.41 -9.21
N ARG A 65 2.35 -14.26 -9.69
CA ARG A 65 1.39 -13.88 -10.74
C ARG A 65 -0.02 -13.67 -10.21
N LEU A 66 -0.15 -13.58 -8.90
CA LEU A 66 -1.44 -13.34 -8.26
C LEU A 66 -1.76 -11.85 -8.27
N PRO A 67 -3.05 -11.49 -8.30
CA PRO A 67 -3.45 -10.11 -8.08
C PRO A 67 -2.98 -9.63 -6.70
N ILE A 68 -2.56 -8.38 -6.63
CA ILE A 68 -2.03 -7.78 -5.41
C ILE A 68 -2.92 -6.62 -4.99
N VAL A 69 -3.32 -6.63 -3.72
CA VAL A 69 -3.94 -5.45 -3.11
C VAL A 69 -2.85 -4.69 -2.38
N GLY A 70 -2.50 -3.51 -2.89
CA GLY A 70 -1.46 -2.67 -2.30
C GLY A 70 -2.04 -1.77 -1.22
N MET A 71 -1.39 -1.72 -0.06
CA MET A 71 -1.79 -0.86 1.04
C MET A 71 -0.55 -0.34 1.77
N GLY A 72 -0.68 0.82 2.36
CA GLY A 72 0.37 1.45 3.14
C GLY A 72 0.60 2.90 2.72
N GLY A 73 0.17 3.82 3.57
CA GLY A 73 0.45 5.23 3.41
C GLY A 73 -0.20 5.93 2.23
N ILE A 74 -1.27 5.37 1.67
CA ILE A 74 -1.97 5.98 0.55
C ILE A 74 -2.81 7.13 1.07
N MET A 75 -2.47 8.36 0.66
CA MET A 75 -3.13 9.57 1.11
C MET A 75 -3.89 10.31 0.01
N ASN A 76 -3.60 10.01 -1.24
CA ASN A 76 -4.16 10.70 -2.39
C ASN A 76 -4.12 9.81 -3.64
N ALA A 77 -4.63 10.34 -4.76
CA ALA A 77 -4.66 9.59 -6.02
C ALA A 77 -3.26 9.26 -6.55
N GLU A 78 -2.30 10.16 -6.38
CA GLU A 78 -0.93 9.92 -6.84
C GLU A 78 -0.32 8.70 -6.14
N ASP A 79 -0.54 8.57 -4.83
CA ASP A 79 -0.06 7.42 -4.07
C ASP A 79 -0.72 6.13 -4.57
N ALA A 80 -2.03 6.16 -4.85
CA ALA A 80 -2.75 5.00 -5.36
C ALA A 80 -2.24 4.59 -6.75
N ILE A 81 -2.03 5.56 -7.62
CA ILE A 81 -1.51 5.31 -8.97
C ILE A 81 -0.11 4.73 -8.90
N GLU A 82 0.71 5.24 -8.00
CA GLU A 82 2.08 4.73 -7.78
C GLU A 82 2.06 3.24 -7.43
N MET A 83 1.15 2.84 -6.54
CA MET A 83 0.97 1.42 -6.18
C MET A 83 0.56 0.58 -7.39
N ILE A 84 -0.36 1.09 -8.19
CA ILE A 84 -0.84 0.38 -9.39
C ILE A 84 0.30 0.24 -10.39
N LEU A 85 1.04 1.29 -10.64
CA LEU A 85 2.20 1.24 -11.54
C LEU A 85 3.26 0.26 -11.06
N ALA A 86 3.42 0.10 -9.75
CA ALA A 86 4.35 -0.88 -9.18
C ALA A 86 3.88 -2.32 -9.34
N GLY A 87 2.58 -2.54 -9.52
CA GLY A 87 2.04 -3.87 -9.75
C GLY A 87 0.78 -4.22 -8.98
N ALA A 88 0.24 -3.29 -8.20
CA ALA A 88 -1.00 -3.55 -7.47
C ALA A 88 -2.20 -3.55 -8.44
N THR A 89 -3.05 -4.55 -8.31
CA THR A 89 -4.31 -4.63 -9.07
C THR A 89 -5.38 -3.78 -8.42
N ALA A 90 -5.32 -3.64 -7.11
CA ALA A 90 -6.24 -2.82 -6.31
C ALA A 90 -5.46 -2.18 -5.17
N VAL A 91 -6.04 -1.16 -4.57
CA VAL A 91 -5.43 -0.49 -3.41
C VAL A 91 -6.42 -0.47 -2.25
N SER A 92 -5.87 -0.43 -1.04
CA SER A 92 -6.64 -0.31 0.18
C SER A 92 -6.16 0.92 0.94
N VAL A 93 -7.09 1.78 1.33
CA VAL A 93 -6.81 3.04 2.00
C VAL A 93 -7.25 2.91 3.46
N GLY A 94 -6.30 3.11 4.36
CA GLY A 94 -6.55 2.96 5.80
C GLY A 94 -6.56 4.28 6.53
N THR A 95 -5.42 4.63 7.11
CA THR A 95 -5.27 5.78 8.02
C THR A 95 -5.79 7.10 7.44
N ALA A 96 -5.66 7.32 6.13
CA ALA A 96 -6.10 8.56 5.50
C ALA A 96 -7.59 8.82 5.70
N ASN A 97 -8.40 7.78 5.88
CA ASN A 97 -9.84 7.95 6.14
C ASN A 97 -10.12 8.69 7.45
N PHE A 98 -9.21 8.62 8.41
CA PHE A 98 -9.39 9.30 9.70
C PHE A 98 -9.15 10.80 9.59
N THR A 99 -8.27 11.21 8.68
CA THR A 99 -7.98 12.64 8.46
C THR A 99 -8.87 13.25 7.39
N ASN A 100 -9.33 12.46 6.44
CA ASN A 100 -10.20 12.90 5.36
C ASN A 100 -11.21 11.80 5.03
N PRO A 101 -12.45 11.89 5.55
CA PRO A 101 -13.47 10.85 5.31
C PRO A 101 -13.89 10.73 3.84
N HIS A 102 -13.55 11.69 3.00
CA HIS A 102 -13.86 11.69 1.56
C HIS A 102 -12.67 11.24 0.70
N VAL A 103 -11.59 10.74 1.32
CA VAL A 103 -10.35 10.44 0.62
C VAL A 103 -10.54 9.41 -0.50
N THR A 104 -11.36 8.38 -0.28
CA THR A 104 -11.56 7.34 -1.31
C THR A 104 -12.24 7.89 -2.54
N GLU A 105 -13.22 8.78 -2.37
CA GLU A 105 -13.89 9.45 -3.49
C GLU A 105 -12.91 10.34 -4.26
N GLU A 106 -12.07 11.08 -3.54
CA GLU A 106 -11.06 11.94 -4.15
C GLU A 106 -10.02 11.14 -4.91
N ILE A 107 -9.63 9.97 -4.38
CA ILE A 107 -8.70 9.08 -5.05
C ILE A 107 -9.30 8.56 -6.36
N VAL A 108 -10.54 8.12 -6.34
CA VAL A 108 -11.22 7.65 -7.56
C VAL A 108 -11.29 8.75 -8.60
N ALA A 109 -11.66 9.96 -8.19
CA ALA A 109 -11.70 11.10 -9.09
C ALA A 109 -10.33 11.44 -9.66
N GLY A 110 -9.30 11.42 -8.83
CA GLY A 110 -7.92 11.68 -9.26
C GLY A 110 -7.37 10.63 -10.21
N ILE A 111 -7.72 9.37 -10.00
CA ILE A 111 -7.33 8.29 -10.92
C ILE A 111 -8.00 8.51 -12.28
N ARG A 112 -9.28 8.90 -12.27
CA ARG A 112 -10.00 9.18 -13.50
C ARG A 112 -9.36 10.34 -14.27
N ASP A 113 -9.00 11.41 -13.57
CA ASP A 113 -8.33 12.57 -14.17
C ASP A 113 -6.98 12.17 -14.78
N TYR A 114 -6.22 11.33 -14.09
CA TYR A 114 -4.94 10.82 -14.59
C TYR A 114 -5.14 10.02 -15.88
N MET A 115 -6.13 9.14 -15.89
CA MET A 115 -6.44 8.32 -17.06
C MET A 115 -6.85 9.17 -18.26
N GLU A 116 -7.66 10.22 -18.04
CA GLU A 116 -8.04 11.16 -19.09
C GLU A 116 -6.82 11.92 -19.62
N ARG A 117 -5.96 12.40 -18.71
CA ARG A 117 -4.78 13.19 -19.09
C ARG A 117 -3.82 12.39 -19.96
N TYR A 118 -3.64 11.12 -19.64
CA TYR A 118 -2.71 10.25 -20.36
C TYR A 118 -3.38 9.31 -21.35
N GLN A 119 -4.68 9.52 -21.60
CA GLN A 119 -5.46 8.77 -22.59
C GLN A 119 -5.44 7.26 -22.33
N VAL A 120 -5.58 6.87 -21.06
CA VAL A 120 -5.66 5.48 -20.65
C VAL A 120 -7.12 5.05 -20.66
N ALA A 121 -7.47 4.10 -21.51
CA ALA A 121 -8.84 3.64 -21.64
C ALA A 121 -9.25 2.65 -20.54
N ASP A 122 -8.31 1.86 -20.04
CA ASP A 122 -8.56 0.81 -19.07
C ASP A 122 -7.49 0.87 -17.99
N ILE A 123 -7.91 0.97 -16.74
CA ILE A 123 -6.98 1.06 -15.62
C ILE A 123 -6.07 -0.17 -15.52
N ARG A 124 -6.51 -1.31 -16.02
CA ARG A 124 -5.69 -2.52 -16.02
C ARG A 124 -4.40 -2.35 -16.82
N ASP A 125 -4.39 -1.43 -17.77
CA ASP A 125 -3.19 -1.13 -18.56
C ASP A 125 -2.11 -0.44 -17.73
N LEU A 126 -2.46 0.11 -16.57
CA LEU A 126 -1.51 0.75 -15.66
C LEU A 126 -0.85 -0.24 -14.70
N VAL A 127 -1.45 -1.42 -14.50
CA VAL A 127 -0.94 -2.38 -13.53
C VAL A 127 0.44 -2.88 -13.95
N GLY A 128 1.45 -2.56 -13.12
CA GLY A 128 2.83 -2.95 -13.40
C GLY A 128 3.47 -2.19 -14.57
N ALA A 129 2.91 -1.06 -14.96
CA ALA A 129 3.36 -0.34 -16.15
C ALA A 129 4.58 0.57 -15.91
N VAL A 130 5.12 0.59 -14.70
CA VAL A 130 6.34 1.37 -14.43
C VAL A 130 7.48 0.84 -15.30
N HIS A 131 8.26 1.76 -15.86
CA HIS A 131 9.37 1.39 -16.74
C HIS A 131 10.59 2.29 -16.45
N GLU A 132 11.72 1.82 -16.91
CA GLU A 132 12.98 2.57 -16.78
C GLU A 132 13.07 3.76 -17.74
#